data_90082f6189e44d6fdf2d58920d257d56
#
_entry.id   90082f6189e44d6fdf2d58920d257d56
#
_cell.length_a   1.000
_cell.length_b   1.000
_cell.length_c   1.000
_cell.angle_alpha   90.00
_cell.angle_beta   90.00
_cell.angle_gamma   90.00
#
_symmetry.space_group_name_H-M   'P 1'
#
loop_
_entity.id
_entity.type
_entity.pdbx_description
1 polymer ?
#
loop_
_entity_poly.entity_id
_entity_poly.type
_entity_poly.pdbx_seq_one_letter_code
_entity_poly.pdbx_strand_id
1 'polypeptide(L)'
;PSKAAENLKSKVASIAKSTLDLMSKTDLIEDKQKKVSSKTVTTSDGTIVHDFVDKSNIKDIKTIGTIGDSVARGSHAKTNFTEMLGKKLKAKTTNLARGGATMATVPIGTDKTENSIYRQAEQIRGDLIIVQGTDDDWLHGYWQGVPIGDSKIDLKTFYGAFCSAINVIKENNPQAKILVMTATRQCPMDGTKIRRKDTDKNKLGLTLEDYVNAQVLACSELDVPVYDAYHTDYFKPYNPAFRKSSMPDGLHPNERGHEVIMYELIKNYYQFYG
;
A
#
# COMPACT_ATOMS: atom_id res chain seq x y z
N PRO A 1 -23.08 20.09 27.05
CA PRO A 1 -22.24 18.99 26.55
C PRO A 1 -20.78 19.39 26.60
N SER A 2 -19.91 18.50 27.10
CA SER A 2 -18.48 18.81 27.20
C SER A 2 -17.87 18.90 25.80
N LYS A 3 -16.86 19.76 25.64
CA LYS A 3 -16.10 19.91 24.38
C LYS A 3 -15.60 18.57 23.82
N ALA A 4 -15.37 17.59 24.70
CA ALA A 4 -15.02 16.21 24.35
C ALA A 4 -16.19 15.45 23.68
N ALA A 5 -17.43 15.66 24.14
CA ALA A 5 -18.61 15.03 23.55
C ALA A 5 -18.95 15.61 22.17
N GLU A 6 -18.71 16.90 21.95
CA GLU A 6 -18.89 17.55 20.65
C GLU A 6 -17.81 17.08 19.65
N ASN A 7 -16.57 16.96 20.07
CA ASN A 7 -15.49 16.39 19.26
C ASN A 7 -15.75 14.94 18.88
N LEU A 8 -16.30 14.14 19.81
CA LEU A 8 -16.63 12.74 19.52
C LEU A 8 -17.78 12.65 18.50
N LYS A 9 -18.83 13.46 18.66
CA LYS A 9 -19.93 13.53 17.68
C LYS A 9 -19.45 13.95 16.29
N SER A 10 -18.56 14.93 16.21
CA SER A 10 -17.97 15.39 14.94
C SER A 10 -17.13 14.28 14.28
N LYS A 11 -16.32 13.56 15.04
CA LYS A 11 -15.55 12.40 14.55
C LYS A 11 -16.45 11.27 14.07
N VAL A 12 -17.50 10.94 14.81
CA VAL A 12 -18.46 9.89 14.42
C VAL A 12 -19.22 10.29 13.14
N ALA A 13 -19.64 11.54 13.01
CA ALA A 13 -20.28 12.04 11.80
C ALA A 13 -19.34 12.02 10.58
N SER A 14 -18.07 12.36 10.77
CA SER A 14 -17.03 12.29 9.72
C SER A 14 -16.78 10.84 9.27
N ILE A 15 -16.70 9.90 10.21
CA ILE A 15 -16.53 8.46 9.91
C ILE A 15 -17.77 7.92 9.17
N ALA A 16 -18.97 8.26 9.60
CA ALA A 16 -20.20 7.84 8.95
C ALA A 16 -20.31 8.38 7.52
N LYS A 17 -19.91 9.64 7.27
CA LYS A 17 -19.88 10.25 5.95
C LYS A 17 -18.84 9.54 5.06
N SER A 18 -17.63 9.27 5.56
CA SER A 18 -16.59 8.56 4.83
C SER A 18 -17.02 7.13 4.49
N THR A 19 -17.75 6.45 5.38
CA THR A 19 -18.28 5.12 5.14
C THR A 19 -19.36 5.12 4.05
N LEU A 20 -20.26 6.09 4.07
CA LEU A 20 -21.29 6.28 3.03
C LEU A 20 -20.67 6.61 1.67
N ASP A 21 -19.64 7.47 1.63
CA ASP A 21 -18.89 7.79 0.40
C ASP A 21 -18.14 6.58 -0.15
N LEU A 22 -17.57 5.74 0.72
CA LEU A 22 -16.95 4.46 0.36
C LEU A 22 -17.98 3.47 -0.19
N MET A 23 -19.14 3.34 0.43
CA MET A 23 -20.23 2.45 -0.03
C MET A 23 -20.75 2.90 -1.40
N SER A 24 -20.99 4.19 -1.61
CA SER A 24 -21.44 4.72 -2.92
C SER A 24 -20.37 4.55 -4.01
N LYS A 25 -19.09 4.69 -3.67
CA LYS A 25 -17.98 4.40 -4.59
C LYS A 25 -17.87 2.91 -4.89
N THR A 26 -18.13 2.04 -3.92
CA THR A 26 -18.15 0.58 -4.10
C THR A 26 -19.27 0.18 -5.06
N ASP A 27 -20.45 0.72 -4.92
CA ASP A 27 -21.60 0.47 -5.83
C ASP A 27 -21.29 0.95 -7.27
N LEU A 28 -20.66 2.13 -7.41
CA LEU A 28 -20.21 2.63 -8.71
C LEU A 28 -19.08 1.78 -9.33
N ILE A 29 -18.23 1.19 -8.50
CA ILE A 29 -17.16 0.27 -8.91
C ILE A 29 -17.77 -1.06 -9.37
N GLU A 30 -18.74 -1.61 -8.64
CA GLU A 30 -19.44 -2.84 -9.05
C GLU A 30 -20.18 -2.67 -10.37
N ASP A 31 -20.81 -1.53 -10.61
CA ASP A 31 -21.46 -1.21 -11.88
C ASP A 31 -20.47 -1.05 -13.04
N LYS A 32 -19.29 -0.46 -12.77
CA LYS A 32 -18.21 -0.40 -13.77
C LYS A 32 -17.60 -1.78 -14.05
N GLN A 33 -17.46 -2.64 -13.04
CA GLN A 33 -16.96 -4.01 -13.21
C GLN A 33 -17.83 -4.86 -14.14
N LYS A 34 -19.17 -4.69 -14.12
CA LYS A 34 -20.10 -5.39 -15.01
C LYS A 34 -19.91 -5.04 -16.50
N LYS A 35 -19.25 -3.92 -16.79
CA LYS A 35 -19.01 -3.43 -18.17
C LYS A 35 -17.63 -3.80 -18.72
N VAL A 36 -16.71 -4.25 -17.87
CA VAL A 36 -15.33 -4.58 -18.26
C VAL A 36 -15.16 -6.09 -18.33
N SER A 37 -14.84 -6.62 -19.52
CA SER A 37 -14.54 -8.04 -19.64
C SER A 37 -13.20 -8.36 -18.99
N SER A 38 -13.21 -9.35 -18.12
CA SER A 38 -12.02 -9.91 -17.52
C SER A 38 -11.78 -11.34 -17.96
N LYS A 39 -10.53 -11.76 -17.95
CA LYS A 39 -10.11 -13.14 -18.15
C LYS A 39 -9.66 -13.70 -16.81
N THR A 40 -10.21 -14.84 -16.41
CA THR A 40 -9.71 -15.55 -15.22
C THR A 40 -8.35 -16.16 -15.51
N VAL A 41 -7.41 -15.96 -14.59
CA VAL A 41 -6.05 -16.48 -14.64
C VAL A 41 -5.76 -17.21 -13.34
N THR A 42 -5.12 -18.37 -13.41
CA THR A 42 -4.59 -19.07 -12.23
C THR A 42 -3.10 -18.77 -12.12
N THR A 43 -2.70 -18.21 -11.00
CA THR A 43 -1.29 -17.90 -10.70
C THR A 43 -0.50 -19.17 -10.36
N SER A 44 0.82 -19.04 -10.26
CA SER A 44 1.72 -20.18 -10.01
C SER A 44 1.51 -20.87 -8.65
N ASP A 45 0.86 -20.19 -7.69
CA ASP A 45 0.48 -20.78 -6.40
C ASP A 45 -0.96 -21.30 -6.35
N GLY A 46 -1.67 -21.29 -7.51
CA GLY A 46 -3.03 -21.77 -7.61
C GLY A 46 -4.10 -20.72 -7.28
N THR A 47 -3.73 -19.47 -7.02
CA THR A 47 -4.66 -18.39 -6.74
C THR A 47 -5.39 -17.97 -8.01
N ILE A 48 -6.72 -17.81 -7.93
CA ILE A 48 -7.52 -17.32 -9.04
C ILE A 48 -7.56 -15.79 -8.99
N VAL A 49 -7.13 -15.17 -10.07
CA VAL A 49 -7.14 -13.72 -10.27
C VAL A 49 -7.84 -13.34 -11.58
N HIS A 50 -8.13 -12.06 -11.75
CA HIS A 50 -8.75 -11.55 -12.96
C HIS A 50 -7.79 -10.62 -13.71
N ASP A 51 -7.65 -10.86 -15.00
CA ASP A 51 -6.84 -10.04 -15.90
C ASP A 51 -7.74 -9.18 -16.77
N PHE A 52 -7.58 -7.88 -16.72
CA PHE A 52 -8.44 -6.88 -17.36
C PHE A 52 -7.76 -6.14 -18.53
N VAL A 53 -6.59 -6.56 -18.95
CA VAL A 53 -5.72 -5.77 -19.86
C VAL A 53 -6.33 -5.46 -21.23
N ASP A 54 -7.34 -6.21 -21.68
CA ASP A 54 -7.76 -6.18 -23.09
C ASP A 54 -8.62 -4.97 -23.50
N LYS A 55 -9.17 -4.20 -22.58
CA LYS A 55 -10.18 -3.18 -22.90
C LYS A 55 -10.02 -1.82 -22.24
N SER A 56 -8.83 -1.42 -21.76
CA SER A 56 -8.69 -0.14 -21.10
C SER A 56 -7.45 0.64 -21.50
N ASN A 57 -7.46 1.91 -21.07
CA ASN A 57 -6.37 2.85 -21.21
C ASN A 57 -5.07 2.46 -20.44
N ILE A 58 -5.06 1.35 -19.72
CA ILE A 58 -3.82 0.84 -19.10
C ILE A 58 -2.75 0.53 -20.15
N LYS A 59 -3.14 0.25 -21.40
CA LYS A 59 -2.23 0.07 -22.53
C LYS A 59 -1.47 1.33 -22.91
N ASP A 60 -1.94 2.50 -22.50
CA ASP A 60 -1.28 3.79 -22.74
C ASP A 60 -0.17 4.08 -21.75
N ILE A 61 -0.06 3.30 -20.69
CA ILE A 61 1.02 3.39 -19.70
C ILE A 61 2.34 2.96 -20.36
N LYS A 62 3.29 3.88 -20.47
CA LYS A 62 4.63 3.64 -21.06
C LYS A 62 5.73 3.62 -19.99
N THR A 63 5.49 4.26 -18.85
CA THR A 63 6.43 4.33 -17.72
C THR A 63 5.74 4.05 -16.41
N ILE A 64 6.36 3.21 -15.58
CA ILE A 64 5.86 2.85 -14.26
C ILE A 64 6.92 3.23 -13.23
N GLY A 65 6.55 4.05 -12.27
CA GLY A 65 7.35 4.38 -11.10
C GLY A 65 6.80 3.71 -9.85
N THR A 66 7.66 3.13 -9.04
CA THR A 66 7.28 2.53 -7.75
C THR A 66 8.11 3.10 -6.63
N ILE A 67 7.46 3.41 -5.54
CA ILE A 67 8.05 3.78 -4.26
C ILE A 67 7.51 2.87 -3.17
N GLY A 68 8.28 2.68 -2.12
CA GLY A 68 7.87 1.80 -1.03
C GLY A 68 9.03 1.31 -0.18
N ASP A 69 8.77 0.23 0.54
CA ASP A 69 9.70 -0.45 1.43
C ASP A 69 10.32 -1.72 0.81
N SER A 70 10.72 -2.67 1.66
CA SER A 70 11.31 -3.94 1.25
C SER A 70 10.37 -4.81 0.40
N VAL A 71 9.06 -4.69 0.58
CA VAL A 71 8.08 -5.45 -0.21
C VAL A 71 8.09 -4.97 -1.65
N ALA A 72 7.92 -3.67 -1.90
CA ALA A 72 7.98 -3.13 -3.26
C ALA A 72 9.35 -3.29 -3.92
N ARG A 73 10.44 -3.23 -3.13
CA ARG A 73 11.78 -3.54 -3.61
C ARG A 73 11.89 -4.97 -4.15
N GLY A 74 11.13 -5.90 -3.61
CA GLY A 74 11.21 -7.32 -3.96
C GLY A 74 12.24 -8.09 -3.11
N SER A 75 12.46 -7.65 -1.88
CA SER A 75 13.36 -8.36 -0.93
C SER A 75 12.91 -9.80 -0.76
N HIS A 76 13.86 -10.75 -0.80
CA HIS A 76 13.65 -12.19 -0.75
C HIS A 76 12.89 -12.79 -1.95
N ALA A 77 12.74 -12.03 -3.04
CA ALA A 77 12.20 -12.51 -4.31
C ALA A 77 13.20 -12.30 -5.46
N LYS A 78 13.09 -13.10 -6.52
CA LYS A 78 13.93 -12.95 -7.73
C LYS A 78 13.46 -11.82 -8.63
N THR A 79 12.20 -11.43 -8.49
CA THR A 79 11.55 -10.36 -9.22
C THR A 79 10.48 -9.72 -8.33
N ASN A 80 9.87 -8.65 -8.77
CA ASN A 80 8.83 -7.95 -8.03
C ASN A 80 7.66 -7.56 -8.93
N PHE A 81 6.55 -7.13 -8.32
CA PHE A 81 5.34 -6.77 -9.06
C PHE A 81 5.56 -5.62 -10.06
N THR A 82 6.50 -4.70 -9.79
CA THR A 82 6.83 -3.60 -10.71
C THR A 82 7.43 -4.11 -12.00
N GLU A 83 8.42 -5.00 -11.92
CA GLU A 83 9.04 -5.62 -13.10
C GLU A 83 8.05 -6.48 -13.88
N MET A 84 7.22 -7.25 -13.16
CA MET A 84 6.18 -8.08 -13.78
C MET A 84 5.17 -7.21 -14.55
N LEU A 85 4.73 -6.11 -13.93
CA LEU A 85 3.80 -5.17 -14.54
C LEU A 85 4.42 -4.48 -15.77
N GLY A 86 5.69 -4.07 -15.66
CA GLY A 86 6.44 -3.50 -16.79
C GLY A 86 6.53 -4.45 -17.98
N LYS A 87 6.82 -5.72 -17.74
CA LYS A 87 6.83 -6.75 -18.81
C LYS A 87 5.43 -6.94 -19.43
N LYS A 88 4.39 -7.03 -18.59
CA LYS A 88 3.02 -7.23 -19.04
C LYS A 88 2.50 -6.07 -19.89
N LEU A 89 2.78 -4.84 -19.48
CA LEU A 89 2.33 -3.62 -20.17
C LEU A 89 3.33 -3.12 -21.24
N LYS A 90 4.49 -3.76 -21.38
CA LYS A 90 5.61 -3.29 -22.21
C LYS A 90 6.04 -1.86 -21.86
N ALA A 91 6.05 -1.54 -20.58
CA ALA A 91 6.40 -0.25 -20.01
C ALA A 91 7.80 -0.28 -19.39
N LYS A 92 8.49 0.86 -19.43
CA LYS A 92 9.74 1.06 -18.69
C LYS A 92 9.43 1.24 -17.20
N THR A 93 10.27 0.67 -16.34
CA THR A 93 10.07 0.72 -14.89
C THR A 93 11.20 1.46 -14.17
N THR A 94 10.83 2.21 -13.13
CA THR A 94 11.75 2.78 -12.14
C THR A 94 11.23 2.41 -10.76
N ASN A 95 12.07 1.73 -9.97
CA ASN A 95 11.72 1.33 -8.61
C ASN A 95 12.68 1.98 -7.62
N LEU A 96 12.18 2.95 -6.83
CA LEU A 96 12.95 3.65 -5.80
C LEU A 96 12.77 3.05 -4.41
N ALA A 97 12.00 1.97 -4.28
CA ALA A 97 11.71 1.34 -2.99
C ALA A 97 12.99 0.89 -2.26
N ARG A 98 13.00 1.08 -0.96
CA ARG A 98 14.14 0.73 -0.10
C ARG A 98 13.69 -0.07 1.12
N GLY A 99 14.46 -1.10 1.48
CA GLY A 99 14.23 -1.86 2.69
C GLY A 99 14.27 -0.98 3.94
N GLY A 100 13.31 -1.17 4.83
CA GLY A 100 13.21 -0.41 6.08
C GLY A 100 12.67 1.02 5.94
N ALA A 101 12.19 1.41 4.75
CA ALA A 101 11.70 2.77 4.54
C ALA A 101 10.40 3.04 5.31
N THR A 102 10.42 4.06 6.16
CA THR A 102 9.23 4.61 6.79
C THR A 102 8.48 5.53 5.82
N MET A 103 7.20 5.73 6.03
CA MET A 103 6.47 6.80 5.34
C MET A 103 6.95 8.16 5.82
N ALA A 104 7.03 8.32 7.13
CA ALA A 104 7.45 9.55 7.79
C ALA A 104 8.96 9.84 7.63
N THR A 105 9.32 11.12 7.63
CA THR A 105 10.71 11.60 7.55
C THR A 105 11.37 11.56 8.92
N VAL A 106 11.68 10.37 9.40
CA VAL A 106 12.28 10.15 10.73
C VAL A 106 13.66 9.49 10.58
N PRO A 107 14.60 9.79 11.49
CA PRO A 107 15.94 9.22 11.41
C PRO A 107 15.94 7.73 11.76
N ILE A 108 16.90 6.99 11.21
CA ILE A 108 17.09 5.56 11.46
C ILE A 108 18.05 5.39 12.64
N GLY A 109 17.55 4.85 13.76
CA GLY A 109 18.37 4.55 14.95
C GLY A 109 19.14 5.76 15.46
N THR A 110 20.44 5.59 15.69
CA THR A 110 21.37 6.67 16.08
C THR A 110 21.94 7.43 14.87
N ASP A 111 21.78 6.91 13.69
CA ASP A 111 22.12 7.60 12.44
C ASP A 111 21.08 8.70 12.18
N LYS A 112 21.56 9.89 11.86
CA LYS A 112 20.68 11.03 11.54
C LYS A 112 20.13 10.99 10.12
N THR A 113 20.53 10.02 9.31
CA THR A 113 19.97 9.83 7.98
C THR A 113 18.53 9.34 8.06
N GLU A 114 17.70 9.82 7.16
CA GLU A 114 16.35 9.30 6.99
C GLU A 114 16.29 8.37 5.76
N ASN A 115 15.41 7.38 5.84
CA ASN A 115 15.06 6.53 4.72
C ASN A 115 13.54 6.51 4.63
N SER A 116 12.98 7.45 3.88
CA SER A 116 11.53 7.63 3.85
C SER A 116 10.94 7.49 2.46
N ILE A 117 9.73 6.94 2.41
CA ILE A 117 8.91 6.85 1.21
C ILE A 117 8.51 8.25 0.73
N TYR A 118 8.31 9.21 1.66
CA TYR A 118 8.08 10.59 1.28
C TYR A 118 9.22 11.16 0.40
N ARG A 119 10.48 10.90 0.74
CA ARG A 119 11.62 11.36 -0.08
C ARG A 119 11.68 10.67 -1.44
N GLN A 120 11.28 9.42 -1.50
CA GLN A 120 11.12 8.73 -2.78
C GLN A 120 10.02 9.40 -3.63
N ALA A 121 8.92 9.83 -2.99
CA ALA A 121 7.81 10.51 -3.68
C ALA A 121 8.22 11.83 -4.35
N GLU A 122 9.14 12.58 -3.77
CA GLU A 122 9.68 13.80 -4.37
C GLU A 122 10.41 13.52 -5.70
N GLN A 123 10.99 12.33 -5.86
CA GLN A 123 11.86 11.97 -6.98
C GLN A 123 11.16 11.14 -8.06
N ILE A 124 10.12 10.39 -7.73
CA ILE A 124 9.49 9.45 -8.64
C ILE A 124 8.80 10.15 -9.81
N ARG A 125 8.93 9.56 -11.01
CA ARG A 125 8.25 9.99 -12.24
C ARG A 125 7.69 8.79 -12.96
N GLY A 126 6.55 8.97 -13.64
CA GLY A 126 5.94 7.92 -14.45
C GLY A 126 4.52 8.26 -14.87
N ASP A 127 4.01 7.51 -15.86
CA ASP A 127 2.60 7.56 -16.27
C ASP A 127 1.69 6.86 -15.26
N LEU A 128 2.22 5.81 -14.64
CA LEU A 128 1.63 5.09 -13.51
C LEU A 128 2.61 5.11 -12.35
N ILE A 129 2.16 5.54 -11.18
CA ILE A 129 2.97 5.55 -9.97
C ILE A 129 2.31 4.68 -8.91
N ILE A 130 3.08 3.72 -8.38
CA ILE A 130 2.65 2.81 -7.32
C ILE A 130 3.32 3.22 -6.02
N VAL A 131 2.51 3.46 -5.01
CA VAL A 131 2.95 3.79 -3.64
C VAL A 131 2.61 2.60 -2.74
N GLN A 132 3.64 1.88 -2.30
CA GLN A 132 3.47 0.72 -1.42
C GLN A 132 3.99 1.02 -0.03
N GLY A 133 3.31 0.54 0.96
CA GLY A 133 3.81 0.43 2.30
C GLY A 133 3.02 1.19 3.34
N THR A 134 3.45 1.09 4.54
CA THR A 134 4.62 0.34 5.03
C THR A 134 4.36 -0.17 6.45
N ASP A 135 5.07 -1.20 6.87
CA ASP A 135 5.09 -1.65 8.27
C ASP A 135 6.19 -0.96 9.10
N ASP A 136 7.08 -0.24 8.45
CA ASP A 136 8.29 0.31 9.08
C ASP A 136 8.01 1.48 10.03
N ASP A 137 6.93 2.25 9.83
CA ASP A 137 6.49 3.26 10.80
C ASP A 137 6.01 2.63 12.10
N TRP A 138 5.32 1.50 12.00
CA TRP A 138 4.87 0.72 13.15
C TRP A 138 6.05 0.13 13.95
N LEU A 139 7.11 -0.33 13.25
CA LEU A 139 8.31 -0.94 13.84
C LEU A 139 9.40 0.07 14.24
N HIS A 140 9.32 1.31 13.81
CA HIS A 140 10.39 2.30 13.90
C HIS A 140 10.98 2.44 15.31
N GLY A 141 12.30 2.67 15.37
CA GLY A 141 12.99 3.01 16.61
C GLY A 141 12.97 1.89 17.67
N TYR A 142 13.22 0.67 17.29
CA TYR A 142 13.15 -0.48 18.18
C TYR A 142 11.77 -0.60 18.87
N TRP A 143 10.73 -0.54 18.09
CA TRP A 143 9.36 -0.70 18.58
C TRP A 143 8.74 0.54 19.22
N GLN A 144 9.39 1.69 19.11
CA GLN A 144 8.78 2.96 19.57
C GLN A 144 7.55 3.32 18.74
N GLY A 145 7.65 3.16 17.42
CA GLY A 145 6.65 3.55 16.45
C GLY A 145 6.71 5.03 16.07
N VAL A 146 6.22 5.33 14.87
CA VAL A 146 5.94 6.69 14.40
C VAL A 146 4.51 7.04 14.74
N PRO A 147 4.17 8.21 15.28
CA PRO A 147 2.79 8.62 15.48
C PRO A 147 2.01 8.61 14.16
N ILE A 148 0.76 8.15 14.18
CA ILE A 148 -0.11 8.24 12.99
C ILE A 148 -0.37 9.71 12.66
N GLY A 149 -0.73 10.53 13.64
CA GLY A 149 -1.03 11.94 13.44
C GLY A 149 -2.41 12.19 12.84
N ASP A 150 -2.75 13.46 12.69
CA ASP A 150 -4.02 13.93 12.13
C ASP A 150 -3.84 15.12 11.15
N SER A 151 -2.67 15.71 11.12
CA SER A 151 -2.30 16.76 10.16
C SER A 151 -1.86 16.16 8.83
N LYS A 152 -2.40 16.69 7.72
CA LYS A 152 -2.06 16.26 6.35
C LYS A 152 -0.69 16.72 5.86
N ILE A 153 0.00 17.55 6.64
CA ILE A 153 1.28 18.17 6.24
C ILE A 153 2.43 17.88 7.20
N ASP A 154 2.18 17.21 8.32
CA ASP A 154 3.24 16.88 9.28
C ASP A 154 4.03 15.65 8.80
N LEU A 155 5.20 15.91 8.23
CA LEU A 155 6.09 14.86 7.69
C LEU A 155 6.69 13.95 8.76
N LYS A 156 6.55 14.25 10.05
CA LYS A 156 7.01 13.42 11.16
C LYS A 156 5.96 12.41 11.62
N THR A 157 4.80 12.42 11.02
CA THR A 157 3.71 11.48 11.27
C THR A 157 3.45 10.63 10.02
N PHE A 158 2.92 9.43 10.22
CA PHE A 158 2.58 8.51 9.13
C PHE A 158 1.53 9.10 8.19
N TYR A 159 0.42 9.59 8.75
CA TYR A 159 -0.68 10.16 7.96
C TYR A 159 -0.28 11.42 7.22
N GLY A 160 0.42 12.34 7.89
CA GLY A 160 0.87 13.60 7.27
C GLY A 160 1.89 13.37 6.16
N ALA A 161 2.85 12.46 6.36
CA ALA A 161 3.84 12.11 5.35
C ALA A 161 3.21 11.41 4.15
N PHE A 162 2.23 10.51 4.39
CA PHE A 162 1.50 9.85 3.30
C PHE A 162 0.70 10.85 2.46
N CYS A 163 -0.10 11.71 3.09
CA CYS A 163 -0.86 12.75 2.37
C CYS A 163 0.07 13.67 1.57
N SER A 164 1.18 14.09 2.16
CA SER A 164 2.17 14.93 1.49
C SER A 164 2.86 14.19 0.33
N ALA A 165 3.15 12.89 0.48
CA ALA A 165 3.70 12.07 -0.59
C ALA A 165 2.76 12.01 -1.80
N ILE A 166 1.48 11.76 -1.59
CA ILE A 166 0.49 11.74 -2.68
C ILE A 166 0.40 13.12 -3.36
N ASN A 167 0.38 14.20 -2.58
CA ASN A 167 0.30 15.55 -3.14
C ASN A 167 1.53 15.91 -3.97
N VAL A 168 2.74 15.62 -3.48
CA VAL A 168 3.96 15.91 -4.26
C VAL A 168 4.06 15.06 -5.53
N ILE A 169 3.58 13.82 -5.49
CA ILE A 169 3.48 12.98 -6.69
C ILE A 169 2.55 13.62 -7.72
N LYS A 170 1.37 14.08 -7.31
CA LYS A 170 0.40 14.76 -8.19
C LYS A 170 0.97 16.03 -8.80
N GLU A 171 1.69 16.83 -8.01
CA GLU A 171 2.34 18.06 -8.48
C GLU A 171 3.43 17.78 -9.52
N ASN A 172 4.28 16.78 -9.24
CA ASN A 172 5.40 16.44 -10.12
C ASN A 172 5.00 15.59 -11.34
N ASN A 173 3.83 14.95 -11.29
CA ASN A 173 3.31 14.06 -12.33
C ASN A 173 1.82 14.33 -12.58
N PRO A 174 1.45 15.50 -13.11
CA PRO A 174 0.05 15.93 -13.16
C PRO A 174 -0.86 15.06 -14.03
N GLN A 175 -0.30 14.25 -14.93
CA GLN A 175 -1.04 13.32 -15.79
C GLN A 175 -0.97 11.86 -15.33
N ALA A 176 -0.21 11.57 -14.27
CA ALA A 176 -0.03 10.21 -13.81
C ALA A 176 -1.29 9.63 -13.16
N LYS A 177 -1.46 8.33 -13.34
CA LYS A 177 -2.36 7.50 -12.54
C LYS A 177 -1.61 7.02 -11.30
N ILE A 178 -2.25 7.04 -10.15
CA ILE A 178 -1.66 6.61 -8.87
C ILE A 178 -2.39 5.37 -8.37
N LEU A 179 -1.64 4.36 -7.96
CA LEU A 179 -2.14 3.20 -7.23
C LEU A 179 -1.44 3.13 -5.88
N VAL A 180 -2.20 2.91 -4.82
CA VAL A 180 -1.66 2.69 -3.48
C VAL A 180 -1.85 1.23 -3.10
N MET A 181 -0.87 0.66 -2.43
CA MET A 181 -0.94 -0.66 -1.80
C MET A 181 -0.57 -0.52 -0.34
N THR A 182 -1.38 -1.05 0.56
CA THR A 182 -1.07 -1.08 2.00
C THR A 182 0.01 -2.12 2.32
N ALA A 183 0.52 -2.09 3.55
CA ALA A 183 1.26 -3.23 4.09
C ALA A 183 0.40 -4.50 4.06
N THR A 184 1.05 -5.65 3.98
CA THR A 184 0.39 -6.96 4.06
C THR A 184 0.30 -7.44 5.51
N ARG A 185 -0.53 -8.46 5.78
CA ARG A 185 -0.44 -9.23 7.01
C ARG A 185 0.97 -9.79 7.16
N GLN A 186 1.44 -9.94 8.40
CA GLN A 186 2.75 -10.52 8.67
C GLN A 186 2.79 -11.34 9.96
N CYS A 187 3.57 -12.41 9.92
CA CYS A 187 3.90 -13.25 11.05
C CYS A 187 5.33 -13.77 10.87
N PRO A 188 6.35 -12.95 11.16
CA PRO A 188 7.74 -13.33 10.94
C PRO A 188 8.14 -14.60 11.65
N MET A 189 8.84 -15.48 10.95
CA MET A 189 9.28 -16.78 11.48
C MET A 189 10.46 -16.67 12.43
N ASP A 190 11.38 -15.78 12.10
CA ASP A 190 12.65 -15.69 12.79
C ASP A 190 12.58 -14.67 13.90
N GLY A 191 11.99 -14.89 14.97
CA GLY A 191 12.01 -14.10 16.19
C GLY A 191 13.08 -13.01 16.30
N THR A 192 13.34 -12.26 15.21
CA THR A 192 14.21 -11.10 15.28
C THR A 192 13.60 -10.13 16.28
N LYS A 193 14.41 -9.59 17.17
CA LYS A 193 13.96 -8.74 18.29
C LYS A 193 13.11 -7.55 17.86
N ILE A 194 13.14 -7.20 16.57
CA ILE A 194 12.46 -6.02 16.00
C ILE A 194 11.16 -6.39 15.28
N ARG A 195 11.01 -7.64 14.85
CA ARG A 195 9.86 -8.11 14.08
C ARG A 195 8.79 -8.70 14.98
N ARG A 196 7.56 -8.28 14.77
CA ARG A 196 6.39 -8.67 15.56
C ARG A 196 5.30 -9.19 14.65
N LYS A 197 4.35 -9.92 15.23
CA LYS A 197 3.08 -10.21 14.56
C LYS A 197 2.32 -8.90 14.34
N ASP A 198 1.65 -8.78 13.23
CA ASP A 198 0.89 -7.57 12.89
C ASP A 198 -0.16 -7.15 13.94
N THR A 199 -0.59 -8.09 14.80
CA THR A 199 -1.50 -7.85 15.92
C THR A 199 -0.82 -7.34 17.19
N ASP A 200 0.50 -7.33 17.26
CA ASP A 200 1.23 -6.82 18.41
C ASP A 200 1.20 -5.29 18.41
N LYS A 201 1.15 -4.69 19.59
CA LYS A 201 1.16 -3.24 19.77
C LYS A 201 2.59 -2.73 19.96
N ASN A 202 2.93 -1.64 19.26
CA ASN A 202 4.15 -0.90 19.54
C ASN A 202 4.02 -0.07 20.83
N LYS A 203 5.06 0.68 21.19
CA LYS A 203 5.04 1.49 22.43
C LYS A 203 4.04 2.64 22.42
N LEU A 204 3.50 3.01 21.27
CA LEU A 204 2.36 3.94 21.16
C LEU A 204 1.01 3.24 21.34
N GLY A 205 0.99 1.92 21.57
CA GLY A 205 -0.23 1.13 21.69
C GLY A 205 -0.91 0.83 20.35
N LEU A 206 -0.20 0.97 19.23
CA LEU A 206 -0.72 0.82 17.88
C LEU A 206 -0.30 -0.53 17.27
N THR A 207 -1.24 -1.17 16.58
CA THR A 207 -1.01 -2.35 15.74
C THR A 207 -0.70 -1.92 14.30
N LEU A 208 -0.22 -2.82 13.46
CA LEU A 208 -0.04 -2.54 12.04
C LEU A 208 -1.37 -2.16 11.36
N GLU A 209 -2.47 -2.79 11.77
CA GLU A 209 -3.80 -2.49 11.25
C GLU A 209 -4.21 -1.02 11.46
N ASP A 210 -3.80 -0.41 12.58
CA ASP A 210 -4.08 1.02 12.83
C ASP A 210 -3.45 1.92 11.76
N TYR A 211 -2.21 1.61 11.32
CA TYR A 211 -1.54 2.34 10.23
C TYR A 211 -2.20 2.07 8.88
N VAL A 212 -2.55 0.82 8.61
CA VAL A 212 -3.27 0.44 7.38
C VAL A 212 -4.59 1.19 7.28
N ASN A 213 -5.38 1.21 8.35
CA ASN A 213 -6.67 1.93 8.37
C ASN A 213 -6.49 3.43 8.15
N ALA A 214 -5.46 4.03 8.73
CA ALA A 214 -5.14 5.45 8.49
C ALA A 214 -4.77 5.71 7.01
N GLN A 215 -4.03 4.82 6.38
CA GLN A 215 -3.67 4.92 4.97
C GLN A 215 -4.89 4.77 4.04
N VAL A 216 -5.76 3.80 4.31
CA VAL A 216 -7.00 3.60 3.54
C VAL A 216 -7.92 4.82 3.65
N LEU A 217 -8.05 5.39 4.84
CA LEU A 217 -8.81 6.62 5.06
C LEU A 217 -8.21 7.79 4.26
N ALA A 218 -6.90 7.97 4.32
CA ALA A 218 -6.20 9.01 3.57
C ALA A 218 -6.40 8.87 2.05
N CYS A 219 -6.36 7.65 1.52
CA CYS A 219 -6.64 7.37 0.10
C CYS A 219 -8.05 7.82 -0.31
N SER A 220 -9.05 7.55 0.54
CA SER A 220 -10.42 8.02 0.30
C SER A 220 -10.51 9.55 0.28
N GLU A 221 -9.86 10.22 1.22
CA GLU A 221 -9.84 11.69 1.30
C GLU A 221 -9.08 12.36 0.14
N LEU A 222 -8.05 11.70 -0.38
CA LEU A 222 -7.21 12.20 -1.47
C LEU A 222 -7.68 11.76 -2.86
N ASP A 223 -8.75 11.00 -2.92
CA ASP A 223 -9.33 10.46 -4.16
C ASP A 223 -8.31 9.65 -5.00
N VAL A 224 -7.65 8.73 -4.34
CA VAL A 224 -6.75 7.75 -4.97
C VAL A 224 -7.16 6.32 -4.63
N PRO A 225 -7.03 5.37 -5.57
CA PRO A 225 -7.38 3.98 -5.32
C PRO A 225 -6.37 3.33 -4.38
N VAL A 226 -6.83 2.38 -3.58
CA VAL A 226 -6.00 1.59 -2.69
C VAL A 226 -6.30 0.09 -2.84
N TYR A 227 -5.25 -0.69 -3.07
CA TYR A 227 -5.26 -2.12 -2.84
C TYR A 227 -4.97 -2.36 -1.36
N ASP A 228 -6.01 -2.67 -0.60
CA ASP A 228 -5.89 -3.02 0.81
C ASP A 228 -5.40 -4.46 0.96
N ALA A 229 -4.09 -4.63 0.83
CA ALA A 229 -3.45 -5.94 0.88
C ALA A 229 -3.46 -6.57 2.29
N TYR A 230 -3.69 -5.75 3.32
CA TYR A 230 -3.81 -6.23 4.70
C TYR A 230 -5.12 -6.99 4.94
N HIS A 231 -6.25 -6.45 4.45
CA HIS A 231 -7.58 -7.01 4.68
C HIS A 231 -8.04 -7.99 3.58
N THR A 232 -7.14 -8.43 2.71
CA THR A 232 -7.47 -9.46 1.71
C THR A 232 -7.44 -10.86 2.31
N ASP A 233 -8.12 -11.78 1.64
CA ASP A 233 -8.05 -13.21 1.98
C ASP A 233 -6.77 -13.91 1.50
N TYR A 234 -5.92 -13.23 0.73
CA TYR A 234 -4.73 -13.84 0.15
C TYR A 234 -3.56 -13.95 1.13
N PHE A 235 -3.16 -12.84 1.77
CA PHE A 235 -1.99 -12.85 2.66
C PHE A 235 -2.31 -13.50 4.01
N LYS A 236 -1.92 -14.77 4.15
CA LYS A 236 -2.18 -15.61 5.32
C LYS A 236 -0.88 -16.12 5.96
N PRO A 237 0.03 -15.23 6.42
CA PRO A 237 1.34 -15.63 6.92
C PRO A 237 1.28 -16.49 8.20
N TYR A 238 0.13 -16.57 8.85
CA TYR A 238 -0.13 -17.44 9.99
C TYR A 238 -0.31 -18.91 9.58
N ASN A 239 -0.62 -19.17 8.30
CA ASN A 239 -0.75 -20.52 7.75
C ASN A 239 0.60 -21.00 7.22
N PRO A 240 1.15 -22.12 7.76
CA PRO A 240 2.44 -22.65 7.33
C PRO A 240 2.52 -23.01 5.84
N ALA A 241 1.43 -23.51 5.26
CA ALA A 241 1.38 -23.85 3.83
C ALA A 241 1.47 -22.60 2.96
N PHE A 242 0.77 -21.53 3.34
CA PHE A 242 0.87 -20.24 2.66
C PHE A 242 2.28 -19.66 2.75
N ARG A 243 2.90 -19.65 3.95
CA ARG A 243 4.29 -19.19 4.09
C ARG A 243 5.23 -19.93 3.16
N LYS A 244 5.17 -21.26 3.15
CA LYS A 244 6.02 -22.08 2.28
C LYS A 244 5.85 -21.76 0.81
N SER A 245 4.63 -21.48 0.35
CA SER A 245 4.35 -21.23 -1.05
C SER A 245 4.64 -19.78 -1.50
N SER A 246 4.35 -18.79 -0.66
CA SER A 246 4.20 -17.40 -1.12
C SER A 246 4.86 -16.35 -0.23
N MET A 247 5.20 -16.68 1.03
CA MET A 247 5.73 -15.72 2.01
C MET A 247 6.66 -16.42 3.03
N PRO A 248 7.80 -16.98 2.59
CA PRO A 248 8.58 -17.94 3.38
C PRO A 248 9.05 -17.45 4.74
N ASP A 249 9.39 -16.18 4.88
CA ASP A 249 9.79 -15.58 6.16
C ASP A 249 8.61 -15.01 6.97
N GLY A 250 7.38 -15.14 6.46
CA GLY A 250 6.17 -14.61 7.08
C GLY A 250 5.99 -13.10 6.92
N LEU A 251 6.83 -12.43 6.16
CA LEU A 251 6.81 -10.98 5.94
C LEU A 251 6.93 -10.59 4.47
N HIS A 252 7.90 -11.15 3.73
CA HIS A 252 8.20 -10.76 2.36
C HIS A 252 7.59 -11.74 1.37
N PRO A 253 6.74 -11.28 0.44
CA PRO A 253 6.26 -12.10 -0.67
C PRO A 253 7.42 -12.59 -1.54
N ASN A 254 7.36 -13.84 -1.97
CA ASN A 254 8.20 -14.36 -3.04
C ASN A 254 7.59 -14.02 -4.41
N GLU A 255 8.13 -14.58 -5.50
CA GLU A 255 7.65 -14.32 -6.86
C GLU A 255 6.17 -14.63 -7.04
N ARG A 256 5.66 -15.67 -6.37
CA ARG A 256 4.24 -16.06 -6.42
C ARG A 256 3.35 -15.01 -5.76
N GLY A 257 3.75 -14.49 -4.61
CA GLY A 257 3.06 -13.40 -3.94
C GLY A 257 3.07 -12.11 -4.77
N HIS A 258 4.19 -11.79 -5.38
CA HIS A 258 4.31 -10.64 -6.28
C HIS A 258 3.44 -10.76 -7.54
N GLU A 259 3.27 -11.95 -8.08
CA GLU A 259 2.36 -12.19 -9.21
C GLU A 259 0.91 -11.84 -8.85
N VAL A 260 0.45 -12.27 -7.68
CA VAL A 260 -0.89 -11.91 -7.19
C VAL A 260 -1.03 -10.40 -6.99
N ILE A 261 -0.04 -9.75 -6.38
CA ILE A 261 -0.03 -8.29 -6.20
C ILE A 261 -0.16 -7.58 -7.57
N MET A 262 0.58 -8.02 -8.58
CA MET A 262 0.48 -7.44 -9.92
C MET A 262 -0.95 -7.48 -10.46
N TYR A 263 -1.61 -8.61 -10.40
CA TYR A 263 -3.00 -8.74 -10.88
C TYR A 263 -3.99 -7.93 -10.06
N GLU A 264 -3.82 -7.86 -8.74
CA GLU A 264 -4.66 -7.05 -7.85
C GLU A 264 -4.47 -5.54 -8.12
N LEU A 265 -3.27 -5.09 -8.42
CA LEU A 265 -3.02 -3.71 -8.83
C LEU A 265 -3.68 -3.38 -10.18
N ILE A 266 -3.63 -4.29 -11.14
CA ILE A 266 -4.34 -4.14 -12.43
C ILE A 266 -5.85 -4.04 -12.18
N LYS A 267 -6.42 -4.94 -11.38
CA LYS A 267 -7.84 -4.89 -11.00
C LYS A 267 -8.19 -3.55 -10.36
N ASN A 268 -7.37 -3.07 -9.44
CA ASN A 268 -7.55 -1.79 -8.76
C ASN A 268 -7.52 -0.61 -9.74
N TYR A 269 -6.60 -0.64 -10.70
CA TYR A 269 -6.55 0.35 -11.78
C TYR A 269 -7.87 0.43 -12.54
N TYR A 270 -8.41 -0.72 -12.95
CA TYR A 270 -9.65 -0.76 -13.70
C TYR A 270 -10.87 -0.32 -12.91
N GLN A 271 -10.93 -0.68 -11.63
CA GLN A 271 -12.02 -0.30 -10.76
C GLN A 271 -12.11 1.22 -10.60
N PHE A 272 -10.99 1.91 -10.65
CA PHE A 272 -10.94 3.35 -10.40
C PHE A 272 -10.82 4.20 -11.68
N TYR A 273 -9.97 3.79 -12.62
CA TYR A 273 -9.64 4.56 -13.83
C TYR A 273 -10.27 3.97 -15.11
N GLY A 274 -10.76 2.78 -15.04
CA GLY A 274 -11.34 2.06 -16.18
C GLY A 274 -12.67 2.55 -16.68
#